data_1907c5590b632411f9f47e5e52c0d2b0
#
_entry.id   1907c5590b632411f9f47e5e52c0d2b0
#
_cell.length_a   1.000
_cell.length_b   1.000
_cell.length_c   1.000
_cell.angle_alpha   90.00
_cell.angle_beta   90.00
_cell.angle_gamma   90.00
#
_symmetry.space_group_name_H-M   'P 1'
#
loop_
_entity.id
_entity.type
_entity.pdbx_description
1 polymer ?
#
loop_
_entity_poly.entity_id
_entity_poly.type
_entity_poly.pdbx_seq_one_letter_code
_entity_poly.pdbx_strand_id
1 'polypeptide(L)'
;MKRRLTKLTAAGLAVLALTGCTGGAQEEVSEEPPVPKNVETTWILVVGQPEGSTCWDAAESFAEALSDATEGAVAVEVQPMPLDRVTSLEQTAAGIVDLYLDSSFVYGSYGDEEELGRPFFSLTMPFLFPDAETAAEVLDSTGGEALNGVLAELGLRGLAYGELGFRYLTADRPVTTPEDLEGLRIRTAGLLELFESYIGCWGVRLYPSSYSDVMTPLSNGTYNGQESTLAEADAAGYQTVQTDVTIFPAFYEPAILTMNSDLYDSLSPELREAVDRCGREAMADQRLRNREQEAEILEWWQEEDGIAIHVLTEEQWGAFQTLTERLYDPEDPDHQDWFADCTPEWVEQFRPS
;
A
#
# COMPACT_ATOMS: atom_id res chain seq x y z
N MET A 1 -18.80 -14.80 1.63
CA MET A 1 -19.01 -15.28 3.03
C MET A 1 -19.74 -14.20 3.84
N LYS A 2 -20.91 -14.50 4.43
CA LYS A 2 -21.77 -13.50 5.06
C LYS A 2 -21.12 -12.87 6.30
N ARG A 3 -20.72 -11.61 6.22
CA ARG A 3 -20.39 -10.79 7.40
C ARG A 3 -21.66 -10.61 8.23
N ARG A 4 -21.69 -11.20 9.42
CA ARG A 4 -22.78 -10.99 10.39
C ARG A 4 -22.56 -9.68 11.13
N LEU A 5 -23.38 -8.67 10.82
CA LEU A 5 -23.52 -7.49 11.67
C LEU A 5 -24.14 -7.93 12.99
N THR A 6 -23.42 -7.81 14.07
CA THR A 6 -23.94 -7.97 15.44
C THR A 6 -24.54 -6.64 15.89
N LYS A 7 -25.87 -6.58 15.94
CA LYS A 7 -26.58 -5.46 16.55
C LYS A 7 -26.39 -5.49 18.07
N LEU A 8 -25.78 -4.46 18.64
CA LEU A 8 -25.81 -4.19 20.07
C LEU A 8 -27.24 -3.69 20.46
N THR A 9 -27.94 -4.47 21.24
CA THR A 9 -29.11 -4.00 22.00
C THR A 9 -28.72 -3.87 23.47
N ALA A 10 -28.79 -2.64 23.96
CA ALA A 10 -28.71 -2.35 25.39
C ALA A 10 -30.04 -2.65 26.04
N ALA A 11 -30.05 -3.41 27.10
CA ALA A 11 -31.10 -3.32 28.15
C ALA A 11 -30.79 -4.15 29.41
N GLY A 12 -30.80 -3.49 30.55
CA GLY A 12 -31.55 -3.94 31.74
C GLY A 12 -30.74 -4.68 32.82
N LEU A 13 -30.36 -3.91 33.86
CA LEU A 13 -30.09 -4.45 35.19
C LEU A 13 -31.27 -5.22 35.75
N ALA A 14 -31.03 -6.42 36.26
CA ALA A 14 -31.82 -6.99 37.34
C ALA A 14 -30.95 -7.83 38.27
N VAL A 15 -30.81 -7.36 39.49
CA VAL A 15 -30.23 -8.08 40.63
C VAL A 15 -31.26 -9.06 41.15
N LEU A 16 -30.92 -10.33 41.32
CA LEU A 16 -31.54 -11.23 42.30
C LEU A 16 -30.57 -12.35 42.72
N ALA A 17 -30.54 -12.55 44.01
CA ALA A 17 -29.61 -13.36 44.74
C ALA A 17 -30.00 -14.84 44.87
N LEU A 18 -28.97 -15.67 45.05
CA LEU A 18 -28.87 -16.90 45.87
C LEU A 18 -29.77 -18.11 45.54
N THR A 19 -29.17 -19.20 45.08
CA THR A 19 -28.90 -20.41 45.91
C THR A 19 -28.18 -21.47 45.04
N GLY A 20 -27.23 -22.16 45.64
CA GLY A 20 -26.29 -23.04 45.01
C GLY A 20 -26.87 -24.38 44.50
N CYS A 21 -26.06 -25.00 43.63
CA CYS A 21 -25.66 -26.41 43.69
C CYS A 21 -24.72 -26.73 42.52
N THR A 22 -23.54 -27.17 42.85
CA THR A 22 -22.58 -28.06 42.17
C THR A 22 -22.93 -28.52 40.75
N GLY A 23 -22.13 -28.06 39.78
CA GLY A 23 -22.01 -28.63 38.43
C GLY A 23 -20.87 -27.92 37.73
N GLY A 24 -19.73 -28.63 37.54
CA GLY A 24 -18.51 -28.06 36.95
C GLY A 24 -18.79 -27.50 35.55
N ALA A 25 -18.73 -26.20 35.42
CA ALA A 25 -18.51 -25.51 34.18
C ALA A 25 -16.98 -25.49 33.97
N GLN A 26 -16.51 -26.14 32.94
CA GLN A 26 -15.17 -25.91 32.45
C GLN A 26 -15.16 -24.47 31.92
N GLU A 27 -14.43 -23.58 32.59
CA GLU A 27 -13.98 -22.33 32.01
C GLU A 27 -13.12 -22.71 30.79
N GLU A 28 -13.56 -22.34 29.59
CA GLU A 28 -12.69 -22.21 28.45
C GLU A 28 -11.68 -21.11 28.79
N VAL A 29 -10.53 -21.53 29.28
CA VAL A 29 -9.35 -20.71 29.38
C VAL A 29 -8.99 -20.39 27.92
N SER A 30 -9.16 -19.14 27.51
CA SER A 30 -8.52 -18.62 26.30
C SER A 30 -7.02 -18.84 26.51
N GLU A 31 -6.44 -19.81 25.84
CA GLU A 31 -4.99 -19.97 25.78
C GLU A 31 -4.44 -18.71 25.11
N GLU A 32 -3.83 -17.83 25.90
CA GLU A 32 -2.90 -16.84 25.36
C GLU A 32 -1.86 -17.62 24.51
N PRO A 33 -1.50 -17.12 23.31
CA PRO A 33 -0.49 -17.79 22.51
C PRO A 33 0.77 -17.96 23.37
N PRO A 34 1.44 -19.11 23.27
CA PRO A 34 2.60 -19.42 24.13
C PRO A 34 3.67 -18.38 23.89
N VAL A 35 4.00 -17.59 24.93
CA VAL A 35 5.15 -16.70 24.92
C VAL A 35 6.39 -17.53 24.65
N PRO A 36 7.19 -17.22 23.62
CA PRO A 36 8.40 -17.97 23.31
C PRO A 36 9.31 -18.00 24.54
N LYS A 37 9.78 -19.17 24.91
CA LYS A 37 10.47 -19.38 26.19
C LYS A 37 11.89 -18.78 26.26
N ASN A 38 12.42 -18.24 25.12
CA ASN A 38 13.78 -17.73 25.01
C ASN A 38 13.90 -16.54 24.06
N VAL A 39 12.99 -15.53 24.13
CA VAL A 39 13.17 -14.31 23.34
C VAL A 39 14.42 -13.58 23.83
N GLU A 40 15.43 -13.48 22.99
CA GLU A 40 16.68 -12.77 23.25
C GLU A 40 16.59 -11.31 22.83
N THR A 41 15.82 -11.04 21.75
CA THR A 41 15.58 -9.69 21.24
C THR A 41 14.16 -9.53 20.70
N THR A 42 13.61 -8.34 20.85
CA THR A 42 12.31 -7.98 20.26
C THR A 42 12.53 -6.78 19.33
N TRP A 43 12.06 -6.89 18.09
CA TRP A 43 12.06 -5.83 17.12
C TRP A 43 10.67 -5.23 16.95
N ILE A 44 10.59 -3.95 16.64
CA ILE A 44 9.36 -3.24 16.34
C ILE A 44 9.21 -3.11 14.83
N LEU A 45 8.11 -3.63 14.28
CA LEU A 45 7.69 -3.43 12.89
C LEU A 45 6.47 -2.50 12.86
N VAL A 46 6.66 -1.28 12.37
CA VAL A 46 5.56 -0.34 12.17
C VAL A 46 4.96 -0.53 10.78
N VAL A 47 3.63 -0.65 10.70
CA VAL A 47 2.88 -0.82 9.44
C VAL A 47 2.07 0.43 9.16
N GLY A 48 2.28 1.03 7.98
CA GLY A 48 1.57 2.24 7.53
C GLY A 48 0.15 1.97 7.02
N GLN A 49 -0.19 0.71 6.77
CA GLN A 49 -1.51 0.28 6.33
C GLN A 49 -2.37 -0.16 7.53
N PRO A 50 -3.72 -0.07 7.44
CA PRO A 50 -4.60 -0.43 8.55
C PRO A 50 -4.49 -1.89 8.98
N GLU A 51 -4.83 -2.18 10.24
CA GLU A 51 -5.06 -3.54 10.71
C GLU A 51 -6.09 -4.25 9.83
N GLY A 52 -5.79 -5.50 9.46
CA GLY A 52 -6.61 -6.32 8.57
C GLY A 52 -6.43 -6.02 7.07
N SER A 53 -5.46 -5.17 6.70
CA SER A 53 -4.98 -5.07 5.33
C SER A 53 -4.03 -6.22 4.99
N THR A 54 -3.84 -6.50 3.70
CA THR A 54 -2.89 -7.54 3.26
C THR A 54 -1.44 -7.25 3.67
N CYS A 55 -1.07 -5.97 3.82
CA CYS A 55 0.22 -5.58 4.37
C CYS A 55 0.33 -5.87 5.87
N TRP A 56 -0.74 -5.65 6.63
CA TRP A 56 -0.77 -6.01 8.04
C TRP A 56 -0.60 -7.52 8.24
N ASP A 57 -1.38 -8.31 7.49
CA ASP A 57 -1.29 -9.77 7.52
C ASP A 57 0.11 -10.27 7.11
N ALA A 58 0.77 -9.61 6.16
CA ALA A 58 2.14 -9.92 5.77
C ALA A 58 3.15 -9.60 6.89
N ALA A 59 2.97 -8.51 7.61
CA ALA A 59 3.82 -8.17 8.75
C ALA A 59 3.70 -9.21 9.88
N GLU A 60 2.48 -9.67 10.18
CA GLU A 60 2.24 -10.75 11.13
C GLU A 60 2.85 -12.08 10.66
N SER A 61 2.67 -12.42 9.37
CA SER A 61 3.28 -13.62 8.76
C SER A 61 4.81 -13.58 8.80
N PHE A 62 5.41 -12.42 8.52
CA PHE A 62 6.86 -12.21 8.66
C PHE A 62 7.33 -12.43 10.10
N ALA A 63 6.59 -11.84 11.07
CA ALA A 63 6.91 -11.97 12.50
C ALA A 63 6.87 -13.42 12.97
N GLU A 64 5.84 -14.17 12.60
CA GLU A 64 5.70 -15.60 12.91
C GLU A 64 6.81 -16.43 12.26
N ALA A 65 7.03 -16.26 10.95
CA ALA A 65 8.04 -17.01 10.20
C ALA A 65 9.46 -16.75 10.73
N LEU A 66 9.78 -15.50 11.12
CA LEU A 66 11.10 -15.20 11.68
C LEU A 66 11.27 -15.76 13.09
N SER A 67 10.23 -15.71 13.92
CA SER A 67 10.25 -16.37 15.24
C SER A 67 10.49 -17.86 15.12
N ASP A 68 9.81 -18.54 14.18
CA ASP A 68 9.99 -19.97 13.93
C ASP A 68 11.41 -20.28 13.40
N ALA A 69 11.90 -19.49 12.45
CA ALA A 69 13.23 -19.66 11.87
C ALA A 69 14.37 -19.46 12.88
N THR A 70 14.11 -18.69 13.96
CA THR A 70 15.07 -18.41 15.03
C THR A 70 14.80 -19.20 16.31
N GLU A 71 13.92 -20.20 16.27
CA GLU A 71 13.49 -20.98 17.44
C GLU A 71 13.01 -20.10 18.62
N GLY A 72 12.42 -18.93 18.29
CA GLY A 72 11.90 -17.94 19.23
C GLY A 72 12.96 -16.98 19.78
N ALA A 73 14.19 -17.00 19.30
CA ALA A 73 15.25 -16.07 19.76
C ALA A 73 14.94 -14.61 19.34
N VAL A 74 14.30 -14.40 18.19
CA VAL A 74 13.84 -13.10 17.71
C VAL A 74 12.32 -13.08 17.70
N ALA A 75 11.74 -12.07 18.37
CA ALA A 75 10.33 -11.73 18.27
C ALA A 75 10.18 -10.41 17.51
N VAL A 76 9.13 -10.28 16.70
CA VAL A 76 8.76 -9.03 16.03
C VAL A 76 7.39 -8.59 16.54
N GLU A 77 7.32 -7.40 17.10
CA GLU A 77 6.08 -6.77 17.53
C GLU A 77 5.54 -5.88 16.42
N VAL A 78 4.43 -6.29 15.80
CA VAL A 78 3.75 -5.52 14.76
C VAL A 78 2.91 -4.44 15.39
N GLN A 79 3.14 -3.20 15.01
CA GLN A 79 2.47 -2.03 15.58
C GLN A 79 1.83 -1.17 14.48
N PRO A 80 0.63 -0.59 14.74
CA PRO A 80 0.07 0.41 13.86
C PRO A 80 0.94 1.67 13.90
N MET A 81 0.93 2.40 12.81
CA MET A 81 1.69 3.64 12.67
C MET A 81 1.27 4.68 13.73
N PRO A 82 2.17 5.08 14.66
CA PRO A 82 1.82 5.97 15.76
C PRO A 82 1.87 7.46 15.37
N LEU A 83 2.53 7.78 14.27
CA LEU A 83 2.81 9.13 13.79
C LEU A 83 2.37 9.25 12.31
N ASP A 84 2.78 10.33 11.63
CA ASP A 84 2.65 10.38 10.17
C ASP A 84 3.68 9.44 9.50
N ARG A 85 3.43 9.14 8.22
CA ARG A 85 4.18 8.14 7.45
C ARG A 85 5.67 8.48 7.34
N VAL A 86 5.98 9.74 7.01
CA VAL A 86 7.37 10.19 6.81
C VAL A 86 8.14 10.12 8.13
N THR A 87 7.56 10.65 9.21
CA THR A 87 8.19 10.57 10.54
C THR A 87 8.44 9.13 10.98
N SER A 88 7.53 8.20 10.69
CA SER A 88 7.73 6.77 11.01
C SER A 88 8.89 6.16 10.22
N LEU A 89 9.02 6.52 8.95
CA LEU A 89 10.16 6.12 8.10
C LEU A 89 11.48 6.71 8.62
N GLU A 90 11.50 8.00 8.98
CA GLU A 90 12.67 8.67 9.58
C GLU A 90 13.12 8.01 10.89
N GLN A 91 12.16 7.60 11.73
CA GLN A 91 12.46 6.85 12.95
C GLN A 91 13.08 5.49 12.66
N THR A 92 12.68 4.84 11.58
CA THR A 92 13.29 3.57 11.15
C THR A 92 14.71 3.80 10.66
N ALA A 93 14.93 4.81 9.83
CA ALA A 93 16.27 5.18 9.38
C ALA A 93 17.20 5.55 10.53
N ALA A 94 16.69 6.20 11.57
CA ALA A 94 17.43 6.56 12.78
C ALA A 94 17.61 5.41 13.80
N GLY A 95 17.07 4.21 13.54
CA GLY A 95 17.16 3.05 14.45
C GLY A 95 16.32 3.17 15.71
N ILE A 96 15.30 4.03 15.75
CA ILE A 96 14.31 4.13 16.84
C ILE A 96 13.22 3.06 16.65
N VAL A 97 12.86 2.77 15.40
CA VAL A 97 12.02 1.66 14.95
C VAL A 97 12.93 0.70 14.16
N ASP A 98 12.72 -0.59 14.27
CA ASP A 98 13.60 -1.59 13.66
C ASP A 98 13.23 -1.88 12.21
N LEU A 99 11.91 -1.98 11.92
CA LEU A 99 11.36 -2.30 10.59
C LEU A 99 10.15 -1.40 10.28
N TYR A 100 9.94 -1.17 8.98
CA TYR A 100 8.83 -0.39 8.46
C TYR A 100 8.25 -1.03 7.21
N LEU A 101 6.92 -1.08 7.10
CA LEU A 101 6.20 -1.58 5.94
C LEU A 101 5.15 -0.57 5.51
N ASP A 102 5.31 0.03 4.33
CA ASP A 102 4.34 0.97 3.77
C ASP A 102 4.52 1.14 2.26
N SER A 103 3.68 1.99 1.67
CA SER A 103 3.70 2.42 0.27
C SER A 103 5.03 3.05 -0.14
N SER A 104 5.44 2.80 -1.37
CA SER A 104 6.62 3.42 -1.99
C SER A 104 6.56 4.95 -2.06
N PHE A 105 5.37 5.55 -2.07
CA PHE A 105 5.19 7.01 -2.06
C PHE A 105 5.85 7.69 -0.87
N VAL A 106 5.89 7.01 0.27
CA VAL A 106 6.46 7.57 1.50
C VAL A 106 7.96 7.82 1.33
N TYR A 107 8.63 6.90 0.66
CA TYR A 107 10.08 6.96 0.45
C TYR A 107 10.48 8.11 -0.48
N GLY A 108 9.65 8.42 -1.49
CA GLY A 108 9.86 9.56 -2.38
C GLY A 108 9.80 10.92 -1.67
N SER A 109 9.11 10.98 -0.54
CA SER A 109 8.97 12.19 0.27
C SER A 109 9.99 12.28 1.41
N TYR A 110 10.92 11.31 1.52
CA TYR A 110 11.92 11.29 2.57
C TYR A 110 13.07 12.25 2.26
N GLY A 111 13.49 13.02 3.27
CA GLY A 111 14.66 13.89 3.16
C GLY A 111 14.38 15.17 2.35
N ASP A 112 13.30 15.86 2.64
CA ASP A 112 12.81 17.08 1.94
C ASP A 112 13.90 18.10 1.56
N GLU A 113 14.94 18.28 2.38
CA GLU A 113 16.02 19.24 2.13
C GLU A 113 17.10 18.68 1.17
N GLU A 114 17.26 17.36 1.10
CA GLU A 114 18.32 16.67 0.33
C GLU A 114 17.77 15.89 -0.86
N GLU A 115 16.46 15.77 -0.99
CA GLU A 115 15.75 15.09 -2.10
C GLU A 115 16.21 13.64 -2.37
N LEU A 116 16.83 12.99 -1.37
CA LEU A 116 17.45 11.66 -1.50
C LEU A 116 16.45 10.55 -1.88
N GLY A 117 15.19 10.70 -1.45
CA GLY A 117 14.13 9.75 -1.75
C GLY A 117 13.52 9.88 -3.15
N ARG A 118 13.77 10.98 -3.86
CA ARG A 118 13.13 11.28 -5.16
C ARG A 118 13.17 10.16 -6.19
N PRO A 119 14.23 9.33 -6.30
CA PRO A 119 14.21 8.21 -7.24
C PRO A 119 13.03 7.25 -7.07
N PHE A 120 12.40 7.19 -5.88
CA PHE A 120 11.19 6.41 -5.66
C PHE A 120 9.97 6.95 -6.43
N PHE A 121 9.97 8.22 -6.83
CA PHE A 121 8.91 8.76 -7.68
C PHE A 121 8.89 8.14 -9.07
N SER A 122 9.99 7.52 -9.54
CA SER A 122 9.96 6.74 -10.79
C SER A 122 8.89 5.65 -10.78
N LEU A 123 8.60 5.06 -9.62
CA LEU A 123 7.55 4.04 -9.47
C LEU A 123 6.14 4.60 -9.71
N THR A 124 5.99 5.92 -9.69
CA THR A 124 4.72 6.60 -9.98
C THR A 124 4.60 7.04 -11.44
N MET A 125 5.63 6.80 -12.26
CA MET A 125 5.57 7.13 -13.69
C MET A 125 4.43 6.33 -14.36
N PRO A 126 3.56 7.02 -15.11
CA PRO A 126 2.38 6.37 -15.67
C PRO A 126 2.75 5.29 -16.69
N PHE A 127 2.08 4.14 -16.60
CA PHE A 127 2.27 2.98 -17.48
C PHE A 127 3.70 2.40 -17.46
N LEU A 128 4.41 2.56 -16.33
CA LEU A 128 5.73 1.98 -16.12
C LEU A 128 5.69 0.45 -16.18
N PHE A 129 4.66 -0.13 -15.58
CA PHE A 129 4.40 -1.57 -15.57
C PHE A 129 3.12 -1.89 -16.33
N PRO A 130 3.14 -2.88 -17.26
CA PRO A 130 1.94 -3.29 -17.99
C PRO A 130 0.94 -4.09 -17.14
N ASP A 131 1.43 -4.77 -16.10
CA ASP A 131 0.66 -5.60 -15.18
C ASP A 131 1.41 -5.80 -13.86
N ALA A 132 0.72 -6.36 -12.87
CA ALA A 132 1.26 -6.56 -11.54
C ALA A 132 2.32 -7.69 -11.48
N GLU A 133 2.24 -8.70 -12.35
CA GLU A 133 3.23 -9.76 -12.46
C GLU A 133 4.57 -9.19 -12.90
N THR A 134 4.55 -8.40 -13.97
CA THR A 134 5.74 -7.70 -14.49
C THR A 134 6.34 -6.77 -13.44
N ALA A 135 5.51 -6.00 -12.71
CA ALA A 135 5.97 -5.15 -11.62
C ALA A 135 6.69 -5.97 -10.55
N ALA A 136 6.11 -7.11 -10.14
CA ALA A 136 6.71 -8.00 -9.15
C ALA A 136 8.06 -8.57 -9.62
N GLU A 137 8.15 -9.05 -10.87
CA GLU A 137 9.40 -9.58 -11.44
C GLU A 137 10.52 -8.54 -11.47
N VAL A 138 10.20 -7.32 -11.87
CA VAL A 138 11.16 -6.20 -11.92
C VAL A 138 11.60 -5.80 -10.52
N LEU A 139 10.68 -5.69 -9.56
CA LEU A 139 10.98 -5.31 -8.19
C LEU A 139 11.72 -6.41 -7.41
N ASP A 140 11.51 -7.68 -7.77
CA ASP A 140 12.27 -8.79 -7.20
C ASP A 140 13.67 -8.96 -7.85
N SER A 141 14.02 -8.13 -8.84
CA SER A 141 15.28 -8.20 -9.58
C SER A 141 15.97 -6.82 -9.72
N THR A 142 16.24 -6.37 -10.94
CA THR A 142 17.04 -5.17 -11.22
C THR A 142 16.46 -3.89 -10.63
N GLY A 143 15.14 -3.70 -10.70
CA GLY A 143 14.47 -2.53 -10.14
C GLY A 143 14.60 -2.47 -8.62
N GLY A 144 14.38 -3.60 -7.93
CA GLY A 144 14.56 -3.67 -6.49
C GLY A 144 16.02 -3.51 -6.05
N GLU A 145 16.98 -4.03 -6.82
CA GLU A 145 18.42 -3.80 -6.56
C GLU A 145 18.78 -2.31 -6.68
N ALA A 146 18.28 -1.63 -7.71
CA ALA A 146 18.48 -0.19 -7.88
C ALA A 146 17.91 0.62 -6.71
N LEU A 147 16.65 0.33 -6.32
CA LEU A 147 16.00 0.98 -5.17
C LEU A 147 16.72 0.69 -3.85
N ASN A 148 17.27 -0.52 -3.67
CA ASN A 148 18.06 -0.85 -2.48
C ASN A 148 19.34 0.00 -2.38
N GLY A 149 19.90 0.46 -3.51
CA GLY A 149 20.98 1.44 -3.52
C GLY A 149 20.55 2.76 -2.89
N VAL A 150 19.38 3.26 -3.27
CA VAL A 150 18.80 4.49 -2.69
C VAL A 150 18.46 4.30 -1.20
N LEU A 151 17.81 3.18 -0.85
CA LEU A 151 17.48 2.87 0.56
C LEU A 151 18.71 2.86 1.46
N ALA A 152 19.84 2.36 0.97
CA ALA A 152 21.08 2.34 1.74
C ALA A 152 21.59 3.77 2.05
N GLU A 153 21.43 4.72 1.13
CA GLU A 153 21.76 6.13 1.37
C GLU A 153 20.83 6.78 2.39
N LEU A 154 19.58 6.28 2.48
CA LEU A 154 18.60 6.71 3.48
C LEU A 154 18.78 6.04 4.87
N GLY A 155 19.77 5.18 5.05
CA GLY A 155 19.97 4.43 6.30
C GLY A 155 19.03 3.22 6.45
N LEU A 156 18.49 2.74 5.34
CA LEU A 156 17.53 1.65 5.28
C LEU A 156 18.03 0.48 4.45
N ARG A 157 17.57 -0.73 4.77
CA ARG A 157 17.73 -1.95 3.99
C ARG A 157 16.38 -2.40 3.49
N GLY A 158 16.17 -2.46 2.17
CA GLY A 158 14.99 -3.09 1.58
C GLY A 158 15.10 -4.63 1.70
N LEU A 159 14.12 -5.24 2.34
CA LEU A 159 14.06 -6.69 2.53
C LEU A 159 13.25 -7.34 1.41
N ALA A 160 12.10 -6.76 1.06
CA ALA A 160 11.22 -7.30 0.03
C ALA A 160 10.20 -6.25 -0.43
N TYR A 161 9.63 -6.49 -1.61
CA TYR A 161 8.59 -5.66 -2.22
C TYR A 161 7.27 -6.43 -2.29
N GLY A 162 6.20 -5.78 -1.84
CA GLY A 162 4.82 -6.20 -2.01
C GLY A 162 4.08 -5.22 -2.91
N GLU A 163 2.74 -5.19 -2.79
CA GLU A 163 1.91 -4.29 -3.57
C GLU A 163 0.72 -3.75 -2.77
N LEU A 164 0.32 -2.52 -3.07
CA LEU A 164 -1.01 -2.00 -2.78
C LEU A 164 -1.90 -2.11 -4.02
N GLY A 165 -1.30 -2.42 -5.17
CA GLY A 165 -1.95 -2.66 -6.45
C GLY A 165 -1.90 -1.45 -7.37
N PHE A 166 -2.65 -1.54 -8.47
CA PHE A 166 -2.86 -0.40 -9.35
C PHE A 166 -3.84 0.59 -8.71
N ARG A 167 -3.62 1.88 -9.01
CA ARG A 167 -4.55 2.94 -8.63
C ARG A 167 -5.55 3.13 -9.77
N TYR A 168 -6.83 3.09 -9.43
CA TYR A 168 -7.93 3.17 -10.38
C TYR A 168 -8.77 4.42 -10.15
N LEU A 169 -9.46 4.85 -11.18
CA LEU A 169 -10.37 5.97 -11.15
C LEU A 169 -11.78 5.49 -10.84
N THR A 170 -12.38 5.95 -9.72
CA THR A 170 -13.83 5.86 -9.53
C THR A 170 -14.48 7.20 -9.88
N ALA A 171 -15.67 7.18 -10.47
CA ALA A 171 -16.38 8.37 -10.89
C ALA A 171 -17.91 8.23 -10.79
N ASP A 172 -18.63 9.34 -10.99
CA ASP A 172 -20.09 9.40 -11.07
C ASP A 172 -20.62 9.16 -12.49
N ARG A 173 -19.74 8.76 -13.40
CA ARG A 173 -20.04 8.43 -14.81
C ARG A 173 -18.93 7.59 -15.42
N PRO A 174 -19.21 6.87 -16.54
CA PRO A 174 -18.18 6.14 -17.27
C PRO A 174 -17.02 7.03 -17.72
N VAL A 175 -15.79 6.53 -17.58
CA VAL A 175 -14.56 7.11 -18.12
C VAL A 175 -13.84 6.01 -18.89
N THR A 176 -13.90 6.06 -20.23
CA THR A 176 -13.31 5.07 -21.13
C THR A 176 -12.36 5.67 -22.16
N THR A 177 -12.35 7.00 -22.25
CA THR A 177 -11.43 7.78 -23.07
C THR A 177 -10.97 9.02 -22.31
N PRO A 178 -9.85 9.65 -22.68
CA PRO A 178 -9.42 10.90 -22.04
C PRO A 178 -10.46 12.02 -22.11
N GLU A 179 -11.26 12.09 -23.18
CA GLU A 179 -12.32 13.11 -23.39
C GLU A 179 -13.43 12.96 -22.33
N ASP A 180 -13.68 11.77 -21.81
CA ASP A 180 -14.68 11.53 -20.76
C ASP A 180 -14.30 12.25 -19.44
N LEU A 181 -13.01 12.58 -19.25
CA LEU A 181 -12.52 13.32 -18.10
C LEU A 181 -12.87 14.83 -18.15
N GLU A 182 -13.29 15.35 -19.31
CA GLU A 182 -13.59 16.78 -19.45
C GLU A 182 -14.65 17.21 -18.43
N GLY A 183 -14.28 18.25 -17.66
CA GLY A 183 -15.14 18.85 -16.64
C GLY A 183 -15.27 18.02 -15.34
N LEU A 184 -14.61 16.87 -15.21
CA LEU A 184 -14.53 16.16 -13.94
C LEU A 184 -13.63 16.91 -12.96
N ARG A 185 -14.01 16.81 -11.70
CA ARG A 185 -13.24 17.24 -10.54
C ARG A 185 -12.82 15.98 -9.79
N ILE A 186 -11.56 15.63 -9.94
CA ILE A 186 -11.00 14.38 -9.39
C ILE A 186 -10.23 14.71 -8.11
N ARG A 187 -10.59 14.01 -7.04
CA ARG A 187 -9.81 14.04 -5.80
C ARG A 187 -8.53 13.24 -5.99
N THR A 188 -7.43 13.77 -5.47
CA THR A 188 -6.16 13.05 -5.37
C THR A 188 -5.61 13.09 -3.94
N ALA A 189 -4.62 12.26 -3.65
CA ALA A 189 -3.87 12.26 -2.39
C ALA A 189 -3.02 13.55 -2.23
N GLY A 190 -2.24 13.65 -1.17
CA GLY A 190 -1.62 14.90 -0.73
C GLY A 190 -0.50 15.50 -1.59
N LEU A 191 0.13 14.74 -2.50
CA LEU A 191 1.22 15.25 -3.38
C LEU A 191 0.63 15.85 -4.66
N LEU A 192 -0.07 16.98 -4.53
CA LEU A 192 -0.84 17.58 -5.62
C LEU A 192 0.00 17.80 -6.88
N GLU A 193 1.15 18.43 -6.74
CA GLU A 193 1.98 18.83 -7.88
C GLU A 193 2.53 17.60 -8.63
N LEU A 194 2.92 16.54 -7.92
CA LEU A 194 3.29 15.27 -8.53
C LEU A 194 2.11 14.66 -9.29
N PHE A 195 0.93 14.60 -8.66
CA PHE A 195 -0.27 14.07 -9.31
C PHE A 195 -0.74 14.95 -10.48
N GLU A 196 -0.57 16.27 -10.40
CA GLU A 196 -0.85 17.18 -11.52
C GLU A 196 0.07 16.93 -12.72
N SER A 197 1.33 16.50 -12.50
CA SER A 197 2.24 16.21 -13.59
C SER A 197 1.79 15.02 -14.43
N TYR A 198 1.25 13.96 -13.84
CA TYR A 198 0.84 12.77 -14.59
C TYR A 198 -0.67 12.65 -14.84
N ILE A 199 -1.54 12.82 -13.84
CA ILE A 199 -3.00 12.80 -14.08
C ILE A 199 -3.44 14.08 -14.82
N GLY A 200 -2.79 15.21 -14.54
CA GLY A 200 -3.02 16.46 -15.24
C GLY A 200 -2.75 16.39 -16.74
N CYS A 201 -1.89 15.47 -17.21
CA CYS A 201 -1.70 15.20 -18.65
C CYS A 201 -2.99 14.82 -19.37
N TRP A 202 -3.95 14.24 -18.66
CA TRP A 202 -5.26 13.89 -19.22
C TRP A 202 -6.23 15.05 -19.26
N GLY A 203 -5.78 16.28 -18.91
CA GLY A 203 -6.61 17.49 -18.95
C GLY A 203 -7.64 17.58 -17.82
N VAL A 204 -7.54 16.75 -16.80
CA VAL A 204 -8.46 16.76 -15.66
C VAL A 204 -8.02 17.75 -14.60
N ARG A 205 -8.98 18.31 -13.87
CA ARG A 205 -8.69 19.17 -12.72
C ARG A 205 -8.65 18.39 -11.42
N LEU A 206 -7.52 18.48 -10.74
CA LEU A 206 -7.27 17.78 -9.49
C LEU A 206 -7.59 18.63 -8.27
N TYR A 207 -8.00 17.96 -7.19
CA TYR A 207 -8.31 18.56 -5.90
C TYR A 207 -7.66 17.73 -4.79
N PRO A 208 -6.60 18.24 -4.15
CA PRO A 208 -5.96 17.51 -3.05
C PRO A 208 -6.89 17.48 -1.84
N SER A 209 -7.04 16.35 -1.24
CA SER A 209 -7.83 16.17 -0.04
C SER A 209 -7.32 14.99 0.77
N SER A 210 -7.28 15.17 2.11
CA SER A 210 -6.94 14.07 3.01
C SER A 210 -7.97 12.94 2.86
N TYR A 211 -7.54 11.72 3.17
CA TYR A 211 -8.39 10.53 3.09
C TYR A 211 -9.68 10.66 3.93
N SER A 212 -9.60 11.30 5.10
CA SER A 212 -10.76 11.53 5.98
C SER A 212 -11.81 12.48 5.43
N ASP A 213 -11.44 13.34 4.46
CA ASP A 213 -12.27 14.46 4.01
C ASP A 213 -12.91 14.23 2.63
N VAL A 214 -12.81 13.02 2.07
CA VAL A 214 -13.21 12.71 0.69
C VAL A 214 -14.72 12.40 0.55
N MET A 215 -15.29 11.66 1.49
CA MET A 215 -16.67 11.15 1.38
C MET A 215 -17.72 12.27 1.24
N THR A 216 -17.61 13.35 2.00
CA THR A 216 -18.58 14.43 1.94
C THR A 216 -18.57 15.15 0.58
N PRO A 217 -17.41 15.56 0.02
CA PRO A 217 -17.33 16.13 -1.32
C PRO A 217 -17.79 15.19 -2.44
N LEU A 218 -17.52 13.88 -2.37
CA LEU A 218 -18.06 12.91 -3.33
C LEU A 218 -19.58 12.80 -3.22
N SER A 219 -20.12 12.66 -2.01
CA SER A 219 -21.56 12.51 -1.78
C SER A 219 -22.38 13.69 -2.24
N ASN A 220 -21.85 14.91 -2.16
CA ASN A 220 -22.58 16.14 -2.54
C ASN A 220 -22.23 16.64 -3.96
N GLY A 221 -21.41 15.90 -4.71
CA GLY A 221 -21.00 16.22 -6.06
C GLY A 221 -20.01 17.41 -6.16
N THR A 222 -19.32 17.77 -5.07
CA THR A 222 -18.20 18.71 -5.14
C THR A 222 -17.04 18.08 -5.92
N TYR A 223 -16.74 16.79 -5.66
CA TYR A 223 -15.89 15.96 -6.51
C TYR A 223 -16.76 15.00 -7.30
N ASN A 224 -16.37 14.71 -8.53
CA ASN A 224 -17.04 13.76 -9.41
C ASN A 224 -16.38 12.39 -9.38
N GLY A 225 -15.15 12.30 -8.92
CA GLY A 225 -14.39 11.07 -8.82
C GLY A 225 -13.16 11.21 -7.95
N GLN A 226 -12.47 10.12 -7.79
CA GLN A 226 -11.21 10.03 -7.07
C GLN A 226 -10.33 8.93 -7.68
N GLU A 227 -9.04 8.93 -7.36
CA GLU A 227 -8.13 7.87 -7.70
C GLU A 227 -7.49 7.30 -6.43
N SER A 228 -7.43 5.97 -6.36
CA SER A 228 -6.78 5.21 -5.30
C SER A 228 -6.70 3.73 -5.67
N THR A 229 -6.05 2.93 -4.84
CA THR A 229 -6.15 1.47 -4.95
C THR A 229 -7.58 1.00 -4.60
N LEU A 230 -7.97 -0.19 -5.09
CA LEU A 230 -9.31 -0.74 -4.82
C LEU A 230 -9.54 -0.99 -3.33
N ALA A 231 -8.53 -1.50 -2.63
CA ALA A 231 -8.62 -1.76 -1.20
C ALA A 231 -8.86 -0.47 -0.40
N GLU A 232 -8.16 0.63 -0.75
CA GLU A 232 -8.39 1.93 -0.12
C GLU A 232 -9.78 2.48 -0.43
N ALA A 233 -10.24 2.37 -1.68
CA ALA A 233 -11.55 2.86 -2.10
C ALA A 233 -12.68 2.09 -1.42
N ASP A 234 -12.57 0.75 -1.31
CA ASP A 234 -13.55 -0.10 -0.62
C ASP A 234 -13.60 0.20 0.88
N ALA A 235 -12.44 0.28 1.53
CA ALA A 235 -12.33 0.60 2.95
C ALA A 235 -12.93 1.99 3.28
N ALA A 236 -12.79 2.96 2.36
CA ALA A 236 -13.37 4.29 2.48
C ALA A 236 -14.88 4.32 2.16
N GLY A 237 -15.42 3.30 1.52
CA GLY A 237 -16.83 3.23 1.13
C GLY A 237 -17.18 4.06 -0.10
N TYR A 238 -16.22 4.36 -0.99
CA TYR A 238 -16.45 5.21 -2.16
C TYR A 238 -17.49 4.63 -3.12
N GLN A 239 -17.61 3.32 -3.23
CA GLN A 239 -18.66 2.63 -3.98
C GLN A 239 -20.09 3.02 -3.57
N THR A 240 -20.29 3.54 -2.37
CA THR A 240 -21.62 3.99 -1.92
C THR A 240 -22.04 5.34 -2.52
N VAL A 241 -21.12 6.07 -3.13
CA VAL A 241 -21.32 7.43 -3.67
C VAL A 241 -20.76 7.61 -5.08
N GLN A 242 -20.12 6.58 -5.64
CA GLN A 242 -19.66 6.52 -7.02
C GLN A 242 -20.42 5.43 -7.77
N THR A 243 -20.51 5.52 -9.09
CA THR A 243 -21.29 4.60 -9.93
C THR A 243 -20.45 3.79 -10.90
N ASP A 244 -19.23 4.23 -11.14
CA ASP A 244 -18.35 3.67 -12.16
C ASP A 244 -16.92 3.55 -11.65
N VAL A 245 -16.22 2.49 -12.06
CA VAL A 245 -14.77 2.33 -11.88
C VAL A 245 -14.10 2.00 -13.20
N THR A 246 -12.99 2.69 -13.48
CA THR A 246 -12.18 2.46 -14.69
C THR A 246 -10.91 1.73 -14.30
N ILE A 247 -10.70 0.56 -14.91
CA ILE A 247 -9.59 -0.37 -14.65
C ILE A 247 -8.61 -0.31 -15.82
N PHE A 248 -7.40 0.16 -15.57
CA PHE A 248 -6.29 0.21 -16.52
C PHE A 248 -4.96 0.38 -15.80
N PRO A 249 -3.81 -0.08 -16.36
CA PRO A 249 -2.53 -0.16 -15.65
C PRO A 249 -1.78 1.18 -15.66
N ALA A 250 -2.43 2.27 -15.16
CA ALA A 250 -1.82 3.59 -15.22
C ALA A 250 -0.75 3.80 -14.14
N PHE A 251 -1.04 3.47 -12.89
CA PHE A 251 -0.16 3.76 -11.76
C PHE A 251 -0.13 2.56 -10.83
N TYR A 252 1.05 1.95 -10.70
CA TYR A 252 1.27 0.85 -9.76
C TYR A 252 1.86 1.38 -8.46
N GLU A 253 1.36 0.90 -7.34
CA GLU A 253 1.82 1.30 -6.01
C GLU A 253 2.42 0.11 -5.26
N PRO A 254 3.76 -0.03 -5.26
CA PRO A 254 4.42 -1.03 -4.44
C PRO A 254 4.31 -0.74 -2.94
N ALA A 255 4.31 -1.81 -2.14
CA ALA A 255 4.62 -1.76 -0.71
C ALA A 255 6.06 -2.23 -0.49
N ILE A 256 6.76 -1.65 0.49
CA ILE A 256 8.17 -1.96 0.75
C ILE A 256 8.33 -2.33 2.22
N LEU A 257 8.86 -3.52 2.47
CA LEU A 257 9.32 -3.94 3.78
C LEU A 257 10.80 -3.55 3.93
N THR A 258 11.08 -2.64 4.86
CA THR A 258 12.45 -2.15 5.13
C THR A 258 12.86 -2.40 6.55
N MET A 259 14.15 -2.45 6.79
CA MET A 259 14.80 -2.56 8.09
C MET A 259 15.85 -1.47 8.25
N ASN A 260 16.11 -1.03 9.47
CA ASN A 260 17.25 -0.15 9.76
C ASN A 260 18.57 -0.79 9.28
N SER A 261 19.39 -0.06 8.53
CA SER A 261 20.64 -0.59 7.95
C SER A 261 21.64 -1.03 9.01
N ASP A 262 21.85 -0.24 10.04
CA ASP A 262 22.83 -0.55 11.09
C ASP A 262 22.43 -1.83 11.86
N LEU A 263 21.12 -1.98 12.13
CA LEU A 263 20.60 -3.20 12.73
C LEU A 263 20.84 -4.40 11.84
N TYR A 264 20.47 -4.32 10.54
CA TYR A 264 20.68 -5.39 9.58
C TYR A 264 22.15 -5.78 9.47
N ASP A 265 23.06 -4.79 9.42
CA ASP A 265 24.50 -5.02 9.32
C ASP A 265 25.12 -5.64 10.58
N SER A 266 24.46 -5.47 11.73
CA SER A 266 24.87 -6.09 13.00
C SER A 266 24.52 -7.58 13.10
N LEU A 267 23.59 -8.08 12.25
CA LEU A 267 23.10 -9.45 12.31
C LEU A 267 24.17 -10.48 11.87
N SER A 268 24.11 -11.68 12.43
CA SER A 268 24.91 -12.80 11.92
C SER A 268 24.49 -13.18 10.50
N PRO A 269 25.37 -13.81 9.71
CA PRO A 269 25.01 -14.25 8.35
C PRO A 269 23.76 -15.14 8.31
N GLU A 270 23.60 -16.03 9.28
CA GLU A 270 22.46 -16.95 9.39
C GLU A 270 21.15 -16.20 9.68
N LEU A 271 21.23 -15.14 10.54
CA LEU A 271 20.06 -14.34 10.87
C LEU A 271 19.68 -13.42 9.70
N ARG A 272 20.66 -12.85 8.97
CA ARG A 272 20.39 -12.12 7.72
C ARG A 272 19.67 -12.98 6.68
N GLU A 273 20.14 -14.23 6.49
CA GLU A 273 19.50 -15.17 5.57
C GLU A 273 18.05 -15.48 5.98
N ALA A 274 17.80 -15.63 7.30
CA ALA A 274 16.45 -15.85 7.82
C ALA A 274 15.55 -14.62 7.58
N VAL A 275 16.02 -13.42 7.90
CA VAL A 275 15.29 -12.15 7.68
C VAL A 275 14.96 -11.94 6.20
N ASP A 276 15.95 -12.08 5.32
CA ASP A 276 15.75 -11.91 3.89
C ASP A 276 14.77 -12.92 3.30
N ARG A 277 14.85 -14.17 3.74
CA ARG A 277 13.96 -15.24 3.29
C ARG A 277 12.52 -15.00 3.78
N CYS A 278 12.35 -14.80 5.08
CA CYS A 278 11.02 -14.57 5.67
C CYS A 278 10.35 -13.33 5.09
N GLY A 279 11.11 -12.24 4.85
CA GLY A 279 10.61 -11.04 4.20
C GLY A 279 10.13 -11.30 2.78
N ARG A 280 10.93 -11.99 1.96
CA ARG A 280 10.53 -12.32 0.59
C ARG A 280 9.30 -13.22 0.55
N GLU A 281 9.24 -14.25 1.39
CA GLU A 281 8.10 -15.17 1.45
C GLU A 281 6.81 -14.45 1.86
N ALA A 282 6.87 -13.62 2.91
CA ALA A 282 5.72 -12.85 3.39
C ALA A 282 5.20 -11.86 2.34
N MET A 283 6.10 -11.12 1.66
CA MET A 283 5.69 -10.13 0.67
C MET A 283 5.24 -10.77 -0.65
N ALA A 284 5.77 -11.94 -1.02
CA ALA A 284 5.27 -12.70 -2.16
C ALA A 284 3.83 -13.21 -1.94
N ASP A 285 3.52 -13.73 -0.74
CA ASP A 285 2.17 -14.13 -0.36
C ASP A 285 1.22 -12.92 -0.26
N GLN A 286 1.70 -11.79 0.23
CA GLN A 286 0.95 -10.54 0.28
C GLN A 286 0.46 -10.10 -1.10
N ARG A 287 1.32 -10.14 -2.12
CA ARG A 287 0.94 -9.82 -3.50
C ARG A 287 -0.20 -10.70 -4.00
N LEU A 288 -0.14 -12.00 -3.75
CA LEU A 288 -1.21 -12.93 -4.14
C LEU A 288 -2.53 -12.59 -3.44
N ARG A 289 -2.49 -12.37 -2.14
CA ARG A 289 -3.68 -12.01 -1.35
C ARG A 289 -4.26 -10.65 -1.77
N ASN A 290 -3.40 -9.68 -2.11
CA ASN A 290 -3.85 -8.37 -2.57
C ASN A 290 -4.64 -8.49 -3.88
N ARG A 291 -4.16 -9.27 -4.84
CA ARG A 291 -4.84 -9.52 -6.13
C ARG A 291 -6.13 -10.31 -5.96
N GLU A 292 -6.16 -11.29 -5.05
CA GLU A 292 -7.38 -11.99 -4.69
C GLU A 292 -8.40 -11.03 -4.07
N GLN A 293 -7.97 -10.16 -3.16
CA GLN A 293 -8.82 -9.14 -2.54
C GLN A 293 -9.37 -8.13 -3.57
N GLU A 294 -8.54 -7.66 -4.50
CA GLU A 294 -8.99 -6.76 -5.57
C GLU A 294 -10.08 -7.41 -6.44
N ALA A 295 -9.91 -8.69 -6.80
CA ALA A 295 -10.90 -9.44 -7.57
C ALA A 295 -12.21 -9.60 -6.79
N GLU A 296 -12.15 -9.92 -5.49
CA GLU A 296 -13.33 -10.02 -4.62
C GLU A 296 -14.04 -8.67 -4.46
N ILE A 297 -13.31 -7.56 -4.35
CA ILE A 297 -13.87 -6.20 -4.27
C ILE A 297 -14.63 -5.87 -5.55
N LEU A 298 -14.05 -6.12 -6.73
CA LEU A 298 -14.71 -5.83 -8.01
C LEU A 298 -15.97 -6.68 -8.20
N GLU A 299 -15.93 -7.98 -7.86
CA GLU A 299 -17.12 -8.84 -7.90
C GLU A 299 -18.21 -8.30 -6.97
N TRP A 300 -17.86 -7.94 -5.73
CA TRP A 300 -18.78 -7.38 -4.75
C TRP A 300 -19.40 -6.05 -5.22
N TRP A 301 -18.57 -5.13 -5.71
CA TRP A 301 -19.03 -3.83 -6.20
C TRP A 301 -20.00 -3.97 -7.37
N GLN A 302 -19.74 -4.92 -8.27
CA GLN A 302 -20.62 -5.17 -9.41
C GLN A 302 -21.95 -5.80 -8.98
N GLU A 303 -21.92 -6.82 -8.12
CA GLU A 303 -23.08 -7.63 -7.79
C GLU A 303 -23.97 -6.99 -6.74
N GLU A 304 -23.39 -6.40 -5.68
CA GLU A 304 -24.12 -5.91 -4.51
C GLU A 304 -24.30 -4.39 -4.52
N ASP A 305 -23.30 -3.62 -4.96
CA ASP A 305 -23.34 -2.16 -4.97
C ASP A 305 -23.76 -1.58 -6.34
N GLY A 306 -23.77 -2.41 -7.39
CA GLY A 306 -24.23 -2.02 -8.73
C GLY A 306 -23.27 -1.08 -9.46
N ILE A 307 -21.97 -1.09 -9.10
CA ILE A 307 -20.93 -0.31 -9.76
C ILE A 307 -20.68 -0.87 -11.17
N ALA A 308 -20.63 0.02 -12.15
CA ALA A 308 -20.23 -0.33 -13.51
C ALA A 308 -18.70 -0.43 -13.60
N ILE A 309 -18.20 -1.61 -13.96
CA ILE A 309 -16.76 -1.85 -14.10
C ILE A 309 -16.37 -1.71 -15.58
N HIS A 310 -15.45 -0.79 -15.86
CA HIS A 310 -14.92 -0.50 -17.20
C HIS A 310 -13.47 -0.96 -17.28
N VAL A 311 -13.23 -2.20 -17.71
CA VAL A 311 -11.89 -2.69 -18.01
C VAL A 311 -11.49 -2.19 -19.40
N LEU A 312 -10.52 -1.28 -19.46
CA LEU A 312 -10.08 -0.71 -20.73
C LEU A 312 -9.27 -1.71 -21.54
N THR A 313 -9.54 -1.75 -22.84
CA THR A 313 -8.69 -2.46 -23.80
C THR A 313 -7.37 -1.72 -23.98
N GLU A 314 -6.35 -2.41 -24.54
CA GLU A 314 -5.06 -1.80 -24.87
C GLU A 314 -5.20 -0.57 -25.79
N GLU A 315 -6.11 -0.58 -26.75
CA GLU A 315 -6.41 0.57 -27.61
C GLU A 315 -6.96 1.75 -26.79
N GLN A 316 -7.85 1.49 -25.82
CA GLN A 316 -8.46 2.53 -24.99
C GLN A 316 -7.45 3.15 -24.02
N TRP A 317 -6.73 2.35 -23.22
CA TRP A 317 -5.76 2.91 -22.31
C TRP A 317 -4.51 3.47 -23.00
N GLY A 318 -4.18 3.01 -24.23
CA GLY A 318 -3.14 3.59 -25.06
C GLY A 318 -3.38 5.07 -25.39
N ALA A 319 -4.64 5.52 -25.44
CA ALA A 319 -4.97 6.93 -25.59
C ALA A 319 -4.56 7.76 -24.35
N PHE A 320 -4.73 7.22 -23.14
CA PHE A 320 -4.26 7.85 -21.90
C PHE A 320 -2.72 7.83 -21.83
N GLN A 321 -2.10 6.70 -22.19
CA GLN A 321 -0.65 6.54 -22.20
C GLN A 321 0.02 7.59 -23.10
N THR A 322 -0.48 7.77 -24.33
CA THR A 322 0.09 8.74 -25.27
C THR A 322 0.15 10.16 -24.71
N LEU A 323 -0.82 10.56 -23.89
CA LEU A 323 -0.82 11.88 -23.24
C LEU A 323 0.23 12.02 -22.15
N THR A 324 0.71 10.91 -21.60
CA THR A 324 1.71 10.88 -20.53
C THR A 324 3.13 10.61 -21.03
N GLU A 325 3.32 10.25 -22.31
CA GLU A 325 4.64 9.95 -22.89
C GLU A 325 5.66 11.08 -22.68
N ARG A 326 5.20 12.33 -22.65
CA ARG A 326 6.06 13.50 -22.40
C ARG A 326 6.78 13.44 -21.06
N LEU A 327 6.22 12.78 -20.06
CA LEU A 327 6.83 12.64 -18.73
C LEU A 327 8.07 11.72 -18.72
N TYR A 328 8.29 10.98 -19.81
CA TYR A 328 9.51 10.20 -20.03
C TYR A 328 10.59 10.96 -20.80
N ASP A 329 10.31 12.22 -21.23
CA ASP A 329 11.29 13.10 -21.88
C ASP A 329 12.03 13.93 -20.82
N PRO A 330 13.36 13.74 -20.63
CA PRO A 330 14.13 14.50 -19.65
C PRO A 330 14.14 16.01 -19.88
N GLU A 331 13.76 16.48 -21.08
CA GLU A 331 13.65 17.91 -21.38
C GLU A 331 12.26 18.51 -21.05
N ASP A 332 11.28 17.67 -20.72
CA ASP A 332 9.95 18.13 -20.30
C ASP A 332 10.01 18.81 -18.92
N PRO A 333 9.40 19.98 -18.72
CA PRO A 333 9.44 20.68 -17.44
C PRO A 333 8.89 19.87 -16.26
N ASP A 334 7.80 19.12 -16.47
CA ASP A 334 7.22 18.29 -15.39
C ASP A 334 8.12 17.11 -15.06
N HIS A 335 8.85 16.56 -16.06
CA HIS A 335 9.91 15.56 -15.79
C HIS A 335 11.04 16.15 -14.95
N GLN A 336 11.51 17.36 -15.29
CA GLN A 336 12.59 18.02 -14.54
C GLN A 336 12.17 18.34 -13.10
N ASP A 337 10.92 18.67 -12.87
CA ASP A 337 10.41 19.03 -11.54
C ASP A 337 10.28 17.78 -10.62
N TRP A 338 9.85 16.63 -11.16
CA TRP A 338 9.51 15.46 -10.34
C TRP A 338 10.34 14.21 -10.61
N PHE A 339 10.83 14.08 -11.83
CA PHE A 339 11.51 12.89 -12.31
C PHE A 339 12.95 13.17 -12.76
N ALA A 340 13.55 14.31 -12.36
CA ALA A 340 14.92 14.69 -12.76
C ALA A 340 15.94 13.61 -12.42
N ASP A 341 15.75 12.90 -11.29
CA ASP A 341 16.61 11.79 -10.86
C ASP A 341 16.25 10.46 -11.54
N CYS A 342 15.14 10.43 -12.28
CA CYS A 342 14.67 9.26 -13.04
C CYS A 342 15.22 9.30 -14.46
N THR A 343 16.56 9.32 -14.59
CA THR A 343 17.21 9.31 -15.91
C THR A 343 16.73 8.14 -16.78
N PRO A 344 16.87 8.21 -18.12
CA PRO A 344 16.51 7.07 -18.98
C PRO A 344 17.20 5.77 -18.55
N GLU A 345 18.45 5.82 -18.10
CA GLU A 345 19.19 4.68 -17.59
C GLU A 345 18.63 4.17 -16.26
N TRP A 346 18.10 5.07 -15.42
CA TRP A 346 17.40 4.71 -14.19
C TRP A 346 16.08 4.03 -14.51
N VAL A 347 15.24 4.63 -15.36
CA VAL A 347 13.93 4.08 -15.75
C VAL A 347 14.08 2.72 -16.44
N GLU A 348 15.16 2.49 -17.19
CA GLU A 348 15.43 1.21 -17.85
C GLU A 348 15.58 0.04 -16.83
N GLN A 349 15.97 0.32 -15.57
CA GLN A 349 16.01 -0.71 -14.51
C GLN A 349 14.62 -1.29 -14.18
N PHE A 350 13.57 -0.55 -14.49
CA PHE A 350 12.18 -0.93 -14.21
C PHE A 350 11.45 -1.47 -15.44
N ARG A 351 12.11 -1.56 -16.57
CA ARG A 351 11.51 -2.16 -17.77
C ARG A 351 11.69 -3.67 -17.75
N PRO A 352 10.63 -4.42 -18.15
CA PRO A 352 10.74 -5.86 -18.30
C PRO A 352 11.78 -6.21 -19.36
N SER A 353 12.61 -7.22 -19.07
CA SER A 353 13.68 -7.71 -19.95
C SER A 353 13.14 -8.49 -21.16
#